data_2e839a6d918c712e4e22b0819e9b695d
#
_entry.id   2e839a6d918c712e4e22b0819e9b695d
#
_cell.length_a   1.000
_cell.length_b   1.000
_cell.length_c   1.000
_cell.angle_alpha   90.00
_cell.angle_beta   90.00
_cell.angle_gamma   90.00
#
_symmetry.space_group_name_H-M   'P 1'
#
loop_
_entity.id
_entity.type
_entity.pdbx_description
1 polymer ?
#
loop_
_entity_poly.entity_id
_entity_poly.type
_entity_poly.pdbx_seq_one_letter_code
_entity_poly.pdbx_strand_id
1 'polypeptide(L)'
;ILTNFEKCRINDLANLILTMGTVSYMPSSVDESFEKILSMINRDTIPEVATWVDIVWSLIILGKYENDHIASVLSLNIKEVIEVDDPTNVGIYLKILNINSYAKILANSYSGPTILDSAPDELLITLSRKDRSLQSYVQKVLHNFLPPPKYIRENIKTTMGFIVDAEIVVDNLNRPIPVIQHPSNFNLVNPSSLPNGAKRVAIMVWNYKDYTIGSQVLAG
;
A
#
# COMPACT_ATOMS: atom_id res chain seq x y z
N ILE A 1 20.72 -2.81 20.23
CA ILE A 1 20.41 -3.94 19.31
C ILE A 1 21.42 -3.94 18.17
N LEU A 2 21.63 -2.81 17.47
CA LEU A 2 22.46 -2.74 16.26
C LEU A 2 23.96 -3.03 16.46
N THR A 3 24.47 -2.87 17.67
CA THR A 3 25.87 -3.19 18.01
C THR A 3 26.10 -4.65 18.40
N ASN A 4 25.03 -5.42 18.65
CA ASN A 4 25.09 -6.79 19.11
C ASN A 4 24.07 -7.71 18.39
N PHE A 5 23.71 -7.38 17.13
CA PHE A 5 22.69 -8.11 16.38
C PHE A 5 23.04 -9.59 16.17
N GLU A 6 24.34 -9.95 16.15
CA GLU A 6 24.80 -11.35 16.04
C GLU A 6 24.36 -12.24 17.23
N LYS A 7 23.98 -11.63 18.36
CA LYS A 7 23.44 -12.33 19.54
C LYS A 7 21.90 -12.34 19.57
N CYS A 8 21.26 -11.66 18.63
CA CYS A 8 19.80 -11.62 18.55
C CYS A 8 19.26 -12.88 17.85
N ARG A 9 18.07 -13.31 18.24
CA ARG A 9 17.36 -14.36 17.50
C ARG A 9 16.84 -13.77 16.18
N ILE A 10 16.69 -14.61 15.17
CA ILE A 10 16.15 -14.20 13.86
C ILE A 10 14.81 -13.47 13.99
N ASN A 11 13.92 -13.97 14.87
CA ASN A 11 12.61 -13.32 15.09
C ASN A 11 12.74 -11.91 15.70
N ASP A 12 13.76 -11.65 16.52
CA ASP A 12 13.99 -10.30 17.08
C ASP A 12 14.46 -9.34 15.99
N LEU A 13 15.27 -9.82 15.04
CA LEU A 13 15.71 -9.05 13.86
C LEU A 13 14.56 -8.80 12.89
N ALA A 14 13.72 -9.82 12.64
CA ALA A 14 12.50 -9.67 11.84
C ALA A 14 11.56 -8.61 12.42
N ASN A 15 11.31 -8.66 13.74
CA ASN A 15 10.49 -7.68 14.43
C ASN A 15 11.09 -6.26 14.40
N LEU A 16 12.41 -6.14 14.39
CA LEU A 16 13.08 -4.86 14.22
C LEU A 16 12.78 -4.26 12.84
N ILE A 17 12.95 -5.05 11.76
CA ILE A 17 12.64 -4.61 10.38
C ILE A 17 11.17 -4.22 10.27
N LEU A 18 10.26 -5.04 10.81
CA LEU A 18 8.84 -4.78 10.80
C LEU A 18 8.49 -3.48 11.52
N THR A 19 9.11 -3.24 12.69
CA THR A 19 8.90 -1.99 13.44
C THR A 19 9.39 -0.78 12.65
N MET A 20 10.60 -0.85 12.06
CA MET A 20 11.16 0.22 11.24
C MET A 20 10.28 0.51 10.01
N GLY A 21 9.80 -0.53 9.32
CA GLY A 21 8.86 -0.40 8.20
C GLY A 21 7.53 0.25 8.61
N THR A 22 6.96 -0.21 9.73
CA THR A 22 5.68 0.32 10.23
C THR A 22 5.75 1.81 10.58
N VAL A 23 6.87 2.26 11.15
CA VAL A 23 7.05 3.70 11.46
C VAL A 23 7.70 4.48 10.32
N SER A 24 7.96 3.84 9.18
CA SER A 24 8.65 4.43 8.01
C SER A 24 9.94 5.16 8.40
N TYR A 25 10.71 4.58 9.32
CA TYR A 25 11.91 5.21 9.86
C TYR A 25 13.11 4.26 9.84
N MET A 26 14.22 4.73 9.30
CA MET A 26 15.52 4.08 9.36
C MET A 26 16.55 5.03 9.98
N PRO A 27 17.21 4.66 11.07
CA PRO A 27 18.28 5.47 11.65
C PRO A 27 19.46 5.59 10.68
N SER A 28 20.01 6.80 10.51
CA SER A 28 21.13 7.09 9.59
C SER A 28 22.44 6.35 9.91
N SER A 29 22.59 5.82 11.13
CA SER A 29 23.78 5.08 11.56
C SER A 29 23.72 3.57 11.30
N VAL A 30 22.71 3.10 10.57
CA VAL A 30 22.34 1.66 10.52
C VAL A 30 22.78 0.96 9.24
N ASP A 31 23.15 1.69 8.19
CA ASP A 31 23.33 1.11 6.84
C ASP A 31 24.23 -0.15 6.83
N GLU A 32 25.43 -0.11 7.39
CA GLU A 32 26.32 -1.28 7.40
C GLU A 32 25.79 -2.44 8.26
N SER A 33 25.18 -2.14 9.40
CA SER A 33 24.61 -3.17 10.28
C SER A 33 23.33 -3.76 9.68
N PHE A 34 22.59 -2.97 8.92
CA PHE A 34 21.36 -3.41 8.29
C PHE A 34 21.62 -4.43 7.18
N GLU A 35 22.62 -4.20 6.33
CA GLU A 35 23.04 -5.17 5.29
C GLU A 35 23.42 -6.53 5.91
N LYS A 36 24.11 -6.52 7.04
CA LYS A 36 24.43 -7.75 7.76
C LYS A 36 23.17 -8.43 8.34
N ILE A 37 22.21 -7.66 8.84
CA ILE A 37 20.91 -8.19 9.30
C ILE A 37 20.17 -8.83 8.14
N LEU A 38 20.12 -8.15 6.98
CA LEU A 38 19.46 -8.68 5.77
C LEU A 38 20.09 -9.99 5.30
N SER A 39 21.41 -10.13 5.38
CA SER A 39 22.08 -11.39 5.00
C SER A 39 21.71 -12.59 5.87
N MET A 40 21.20 -12.35 7.09
CA MET A 40 20.74 -13.38 8.02
C MET A 40 19.25 -13.74 7.83
N ILE A 41 18.47 -12.86 7.20
CA ILE A 41 17.02 -12.96 7.07
C ILE A 41 16.69 -13.32 5.62
N ASN A 42 16.19 -14.53 5.43
CA ASN A 42 15.76 -15.02 4.13
C ASN A 42 14.55 -15.97 4.32
N ARG A 43 14.01 -16.49 3.22
CA ARG A 43 12.84 -17.36 3.24
C ARG A 43 13.07 -18.67 4.02
N ASP A 44 14.29 -19.18 4.08
CA ASP A 44 14.61 -20.41 4.79
C ASP A 44 14.68 -20.15 6.30
N THR A 45 15.18 -19.01 6.72
CA THR A 45 15.24 -18.59 8.13
C THR A 45 13.90 -18.09 8.67
N ILE A 46 12.99 -17.63 7.78
CA ILE A 46 11.63 -17.19 8.11
C ILE A 46 10.62 -18.03 7.31
N PRO A 47 10.31 -19.25 7.77
CA PRO A 47 9.41 -20.15 7.04
C PRO A 47 7.94 -19.73 7.10
N GLU A 48 7.54 -18.91 8.08
CA GLU A 48 6.16 -18.43 8.19
C GLU A 48 5.87 -17.37 7.11
N VAL A 49 4.87 -17.65 6.26
CA VAL A 49 4.55 -16.81 5.11
C VAL A 49 4.10 -15.42 5.52
N ALA A 50 3.27 -15.29 6.53
CA ALA A 50 2.76 -14.02 7.01
C ALA A 50 3.92 -13.08 7.44
N THR A 51 4.81 -13.61 8.27
CA THR A 51 6.00 -12.88 8.73
C THR A 51 6.92 -12.50 7.56
N TRP A 52 7.09 -13.40 6.58
CA TRP A 52 7.89 -13.10 5.40
C TRP A 52 7.29 -11.98 4.54
N VAL A 53 5.98 -12.01 4.30
CA VAL A 53 5.27 -10.93 3.60
C VAL A 53 5.44 -9.60 4.33
N ASP A 54 5.33 -9.60 5.66
CA ASP A 54 5.51 -8.42 6.50
C ASP A 54 6.93 -7.85 6.39
N ILE A 55 7.94 -8.71 6.36
CA ILE A 55 9.35 -8.30 6.17
C ILE A 55 9.53 -7.68 4.78
N VAL A 56 9.12 -8.36 3.71
CA VAL A 56 9.30 -7.86 2.34
C VAL A 56 8.57 -6.53 2.13
N TRP A 57 7.35 -6.41 2.66
CA TRP A 57 6.60 -5.17 2.64
C TRP A 57 7.34 -4.04 3.39
N SER A 58 7.90 -4.33 4.56
CA SER A 58 8.71 -3.38 5.33
C SER A 58 9.99 -2.96 4.59
N LEU A 59 10.67 -3.90 3.93
CA LEU A 59 11.86 -3.60 3.13
C LEU A 59 11.55 -2.68 1.95
N ILE A 60 10.39 -2.84 1.32
CA ILE A 60 9.93 -1.94 0.24
C ILE A 60 9.71 -0.52 0.81
N ILE A 61 9.05 -0.37 1.95
CA ILE A 61 8.82 0.94 2.60
C ILE A 61 10.15 1.61 2.96
N LEU A 62 11.12 0.83 3.44
CA LEU A 62 12.45 1.32 3.82
C LEU A 62 13.38 1.56 2.63
N GLY A 63 12.97 1.19 1.39
CA GLY A 63 13.80 1.29 0.19
C GLY A 63 15.00 0.35 0.18
N LYS A 64 14.95 -0.77 0.94
CA LYS A 64 16.03 -1.74 1.15
C LYS A 64 15.68 -3.14 0.61
N TYR A 65 14.88 -3.22 -0.41
CA TYR A 65 14.45 -4.46 -1.05
C TYR A 65 15.36 -4.85 -2.22
N GLU A 66 15.36 -6.14 -2.52
CA GLU A 66 15.89 -6.71 -3.76
C GLU A 66 14.75 -7.33 -4.58
N ASN A 67 14.94 -7.48 -5.90
CA ASN A 67 13.94 -8.09 -6.78
C ASN A 67 13.59 -9.53 -6.35
N ASP A 68 14.54 -10.25 -5.79
CA ASP A 68 14.35 -11.61 -5.29
C ASP A 68 13.42 -11.66 -4.07
N HIS A 69 13.45 -10.63 -3.22
CA HIS A 69 12.48 -10.50 -2.13
C HIS A 69 11.05 -10.39 -2.67
N ILE A 70 10.84 -9.51 -3.65
CA ILE A 70 9.54 -9.33 -4.30
C ILE A 70 9.10 -10.62 -4.98
N ALA A 71 9.99 -11.25 -5.76
CA ALA A 71 9.70 -12.48 -6.49
C ALA A 71 9.32 -13.62 -5.55
N SER A 72 9.98 -13.74 -4.39
CA SER A 72 9.71 -14.77 -3.41
C SER A 72 8.29 -14.69 -2.81
N VAL A 73 7.72 -13.48 -2.71
CA VAL A 73 6.34 -13.28 -2.25
C VAL A 73 5.35 -13.49 -3.40
N LEU A 74 5.63 -12.92 -4.57
CA LEU A 74 4.68 -12.96 -5.70
C LEU A 74 4.65 -14.31 -6.42
N SER A 75 5.61 -15.21 -6.15
CA SER A 75 5.58 -16.60 -6.62
C SER A 75 4.69 -17.51 -5.76
N LEU A 76 4.22 -17.05 -4.60
CA LEU A 76 3.40 -17.86 -3.71
C LEU A 76 2.02 -18.10 -4.34
N ASN A 77 1.50 -19.30 -4.20
CA ASN A 77 0.09 -19.56 -4.47
C ASN A 77 -0.75 -19.02 -3.31
N ILE A 78 -1.23 -17.79 -3.46
CA ILE A 78 -1.92 -17.05 -2.39
C ILE A 78 -3.11 -17.82 -1.85
N LYS A 79 -3.84 -18.53 -2.72
CA LYS A 79 -5.03 -19.32 -2.31
C LYS A 79 -4.70 -20.53 -1.44
N GLU A 80 -3.48 -21.05 -1.54
CA GLU A 80 -3.02 -22.18 -0.70
C GLU A 80 -2.45 -21.70 0.63
N VAL A 81 -2.00 -20.46 0.66
CA VAL A 81 -1.25 -19.89 1.79
C VAL A 81 -2.12 -19.04 2.70
N ILE A 82 -3.16 -18.43 2.14
CA ILE A 82 -4.04 -17.51 2.85
C ILE A 82 -5.49 -17.93 2.57
N GLU A 83 -6.19 -18.32 3.62
CA GLU A 83 -7.65 -18.44 3.58
C GLU A 83 -8.21 -17.02 3.40
N VAL A 84 -8.67 -16.72 2.20
CA VAL A 84 -9.14 -15.38 1.82
C VAL A 84 -10.37 -14.96 2.63
N ASP A 85 -11.15 -15.93 3.10
CA ASP A 85 -12.36 -15.70 3.88
C ASP A 85 -12.08 -15.49 5.39
N ASP A 86 -10.84 -15.69 5.85
CA ASP A 86 -10.47 -15.41 7.23
C ASP A 86 -10.13 -13.92 7.40
N PRO A 87 -10.90 -13.19 8.24
CA PRO A 87 -10.64 -11.76 8.50
C PRO A 87 -9.24 -11.46 9.05
N THR A 88 -8.56 -12.43 9.66
CA THR A 88 -7.21 -12.27 10.20
C THR A 88 -6.17 -12.15 9.08
N ASN A 89 -6.45 -12.72 7.91
CA ASN A 89 -5.54 -12.74 6.76
C ASN A 89 -5.67 -11.49 5.86
N VAL A 90 -6.66 -10.66 6.11
CA VAL A 90 -6.93 -9.44 5.32
C VAL A 90 -5.70 -8.54 5.22
N GLY A 91 -5.03 -8.31 6.34
CA GLY A 91 -3.83 -7.47 6.39
C GLY A 91 -2.68 -8.01 5.53
N ILE A 92 -2.46 -9.32 5.55
CA ILE A 92 -1.43 -9.98 4.76
C ILE A 92 -1.75 -9.86 3.27
N TYR A 93 -3.00 -10.14 2.90
CA TYR A 93 -3.45 -10.04 1.52
C TYR A 93 -3.25 -8.63 0.94
N LEU A 94 -3.57 -7.59 1.71
CA LEU A 94 -3.33 -6.21 1.29
C LEU A 94 -1.86 -5.91 1.09
N LYS A 95 -0.99 -6.36 1.98
CA LYS A 95 0.46 -6.19 1.82
C LYS A 95 0.94 -6.88 0.53
N ILE A 96 0.44 -8.06 0.21
CA ILE A 96 0.75 -8.74 -1.06
C ILE A 96 0.28 -7.90 -2.27
N LEU A 97 -0.93 -7.33 -2.23
CA LEU A 97 -1.40 -6.43 -3.29
C LEU A 97 -0.55 -5.17 -3.41
N ASN A 98 -0.10 -4.59 -2.29
CA ASN A 98 0.82 -3.46 -2.29
C ASN A 98 2.17 -3.84 -2.92
N ILE A 99 2.74 -4.98 -2.55
CA ILE A 99 3.99 -5.50 -3.12
C ILE A 99 3.83 -5.71 -4.63
N ASN A 100 2.73 -6.32 -5.08
CA ASN A 100 2.43 -6.53 -6.49
C ASN A 100 2.32 -5.21 -7.27
N SER A 101 1.64 -4.23 -6.72
CA SER A 101 1.48 -2.92 -7.34
C SER A 101 2.81 -2.16 -7.39
N TYR A 102 3.59 -2.24 -6.32
CA TYR A 102 4.94 -1.70 -6.28
C TYR A 102 5.82 -2.30 -7.39
N ALA A 103 5.81 -3.64 -7.52
CA ALA A 103 6.55 -4.37 -8.55
C ALA A 103 6.18 -3.90 -9.97
N LYS A 104 4.89 -3.69 -10.24
CA LYS A 104 4.40 -3.27 -11.57
C LYS A 104 4.68 -1.82 -11.91
N ILE A 105 4.71 -0.92 -10.92
CA ILE A 105 4.66 0.52 -11.15
C ILE A 105 5.97 1.21 -10.84
N LEU A 106 6.62 0.85 -9.74
CA LEU A 106 7.74 1.59 -9.17
C LEU A 106 9.06 0.85 -9.25
N ALA A 107 9.05 -0.48 -9.32
CA ALA A 107 10.27 -1.26 -9.42
C ALA A 107 10.82 -1.23 -10.85
N ASN A 108 11.69 -0.29 -11.14
CA ASN A 108 12.19 0.05 -12.48
C ASN A 108 12.86 -1.10 -13.27
N SER A 109 13.22 -2.20 -12.65
CA SER A 109 13.90 -3.34 -13.29
C SER A 109 13.28 -4.69 -12.93
N TYR A 110 12.08 -4.70 -12.33
CA TYR A 110 11.44 -5.94 -11.95
C TYR A 110 10.81 -6.63 -13.16
N SER A 111 11.24 -7.86 -13.42
CA SER A 111 10.71 -8.72 -14.49
C SER A 111 10.20 -10.07 -13.97
N GLY A 112 10.05 -10.19 -12.66
CA GLY A 112 9.61 -11.41 -11.99
C GLY A 112 8.10 -11.63 -12.06
N PRO A 113 7.60 -12.64 -11.30
CA PRO A 113 6.18 -12.96 -11.25
C PRO A 113 5.34 -11.81 -10.72
N THR A 114 4.10 -11.73 -11.22
CA THR A 114 3.07 -10.81 -10.73
C THR A 114 1.77 -11.56 -10.54
N ILE A 115 0.94 -11.09 -9.63
CA ILE A 115 -0.38 -11.67 -9.41
C ILE A 115 -1.45 -10.88 -10.17
N LEU A 116 -2.58 -11.54 -10.47
CA LEU A 116 -3.74 -10.86 -11.05
C LEU A 116 -4.38 -9.92 -10.02
N ASP A 117 -4.77 -8.74 -10.51
CA ASP A 117 -5.22 -7.60 -9.71
C ASP A 117 -6.70 -7.73 -9.31
N SER A 118 -7.06 -8.71 -8.52
CA SER A 118 -8.43 -8.78 -8.01
C SER A 118 -8.43 -9.12 -6.52
N ALA A 119 -8.44 -8.07 -5.71
CA ALA A 119 -8.88 -8.25 -4.33
C ALA A 119 -10.37 -8.60 -4.33
N PRO A 120 -10.82 -9.60 -3.59
CA PRO A 120 -12.23 -9.83 -3.36
C PRO A 120 -12.89 -8.56 -2.82
N ASP A 121 -14.03 -8.19 -3.39
CA ASP A 121 -14.76 -6.96 -3.03
C ASP A 121 -15.09 -6.87 -1.54
N GLU A 122 -15.41 -8.00 -0.92
CA GLU A 122 -15.73 -8.14 0.49
C GLU A 122 -14.57 -7.77 1.42
N LEU A 123 -13.35 -8.11 1.02
CA LEU A 123 -12.13 -7.79 1.77
C LEU A 123 -11.90 -6.28 1.85
N LEU A 124 -12.02 -5.58 0.72
CA LEU A 124 -11.84 -4.13 0.65
C LEU A 124 -12.92 -3.38 1.43
N ILE A 125 -14.16 -3.89 1.43
CA ILE A 125 -15.28 -3.30 2.19
C ILE A 125 -15.05 -3.40 3.70
N THR A 126 -14.49 -4.51 4.19
CA THR A 126 -14.26 -4.72 5.63
C THR A 126 -13.23 -3.75 6.19
N LEU A 127 -12.16 -3.46 5.43
CA LEU A 127 -11.12 -2.50 5.83
C LEU A 127 -11.60 -1.06 5.83
N SER A 128 -12.47 -0.71 4.90
CA SER A 128 -13.00 0.65 4.79
C SER A 128 -13.97 1.02 5.92
N ARG A 129 -14.34 0.09 6.82
CA ARG A 129 -15.34 0.32 7.89
C ARG A 129 -14.78 0.85 9.21
N LYS A 130 -13.47 0.92 9.40
CA LYS A 130 -12.89 1.48 10.64
C LYS A 130 -12.89 3.00 10.59
N ASP A 131 -13.64 3.61 11.51
CA ASP A 131 -13.67 5.06 11.84
C ASP A 131 -13.97 6.02 10.67
N ARG A 132 -15.21 5.95 10.15
CA ARG A 132 -15.67 6.74 8.99
C ARG A 132 -16.23 8.11 9.31
N SER A 133 -16.21 8.57 10.56
CA SER A 133 -16.83 9.83 10.94
C SER A 133 -16.23 11.03 10.22
N LEU A 134 -14.90 11.12 10.20
CA LEU A 134 -14.17 12.16 9.47
C LEU A 134 -14.39 12.07 7.96
N GLN A 135 -14.31 10.86 7.40
CA GLN A 135 -14.57 10.61 5.99
C GLN A 135 -15.97 11.07 5.58
N SER A 136 -17.00 10.67 6.34
CA SER A 136 -18.39 11.10 6.08
C SER A 136 -18.55 12.61 6.18
N TYR A 137 -17.84 13.26 7.09
CA TYR A 137 -17.87 14.72 7.21
C TYR A 137 -17.25 15.38 5.97
N VAL A 138 -16.07 14.93 5.56
CA VAL A 138 -15.39 15.43 4.35
C VAL A 138 -16.25 15.23 3.11
N GLN A 139 -16.84 14.05 2.93
CA GLN A 139 -17.74 13.76 1.81
C GLN A 139 -18.93 14.72 1.78
N LYS A 140 -19.60 14.96 2.92
CA LYS A 140 -20.70 15.93 3.01
C LYS A 140 -20.29 17.35 2.61
N VAL A 141 -19.09 17.78 3.01
CA VAL A 141 -18.56 19.08 2.61
C VAL A 141 -18.31 19.12 1.10
N LEU A 142 -17.69 18.07 0.55
CA LEU A 142 -17.43 17.98 -0.89
C LEU A 142 -18.72 18.00 -1.72
N HIS A 143 -19.80 17.35 -1.27
CA HIS A 143 -21.10 17.34 -1.97
C HIS A 143 -21.71 18.72 -2.15
N ASN A 144 -21.41 19.65 -1.25
CA ASN A 144 -21.91 21.04 -1.36
C ASN A 144 -21.27 21.79 -2.53
N PHE A 145 -20.05 21.43 -2.90
CA PHE A 145 -19.31 22.07 -4.00
C PHE A 145 -19.30 21.24 -5.28
N LEU A 146 -19.34 19.92 -5.13
CA LEU A 146 -19.17 18.93 -6.20
C LEU A 146 -20.30 17.89 -6.13
N PRO A 147 -21.50 18.23 -6.64
CA PRO A 147 -22.63 17.32 -6.54
C PRO A 147 -22.38 15.95 -7.19
N PRO A 148 -22.54 14.84 -6.43
CA PRO A 148 -22.46 13.50 -6.97
C PRO A 148 -23.72 13.18 -7.82
N PRO A 149 -23.66 12.25 -8.76
CA PRO A 149 -22.47 11.55 -9.24
C PRO A 149 -21.74 12.32 -10.34
N LYS A 150 -22.17 13.55 -10.65
CA LYS A 150 -21.72 14.29 -11.83
C LYS A 150 -20.24 14.71 -11.74
N TYR A 151 -19.83 15.28 -10.60
CA TYR A 151 -18.49 15.87 -10.45
C TYR A 151 -17.58 15.11 -9.50
N ILE A 152 -18.12 14.14 -8.73
CA ILE A 152 -17.37 13.35 -7.76
C ILE A 152 -17.77 11.88 -7.84
N ARG A 153 -16.80 10.99 -7.73
CA ARG A 153 -16.99 9.58 -7.41
C ARG A 153 -16.41 9.29 -6.05
N GLU A 154 -17.01 8.36 -5.34
CA GLU A 154 -16.63 8.02 -3.98
C GLU A 154 -16.36 6.53 -3.83
N ASN A 155 -15.56 6.20 -2.80
CA ASN A 155 -15.24 4.83 -2.43
C ASN A 155 -14.69 4.01 -3.62
N ILE A 156 -13.69 4.56 -4.30
CA ILE A 156 -13.13 3.95 -5.51
C ILE A 156 -12.08 2.92 -5.10
N LYS A 157 -12.34 1.68 -5.50
CA LYS A 157 -11.41 0.57 -5.30
C LYS A 157 -10.21 0.70 -6.23
N THR A 158 -9.03 0.49 -5.67
CA THR A 158 -7.78 0.46 -6.44
C THR A 158 -7.26 -0.97 -6.57
N THR A 159 -6.48 -1.23 -7.60
CA THR A 159 -5.76 -2.51 -7.75
C THR A 159 -4.69 -2.71 -6.69
N MET A 160 -4.31 -1.64 -6.00
CA MET A 160 -3.32 -1.67 -4.92
C MET A 160 -3.89 -2.18 -3.59
N GLY A 161 -5.20 -2.45 -3.51
CA GLY A 161 -5.84 -2.96 -2.30
C GLY A 161 -6.32 -1.89 -1.33
N PHE A 162 -6.28 -0.61 -1.68
CA PHE A 162 -6.88 0.45 -0.88
C PHE A 162 -8.06 1.13 -1.60
N ILE A 163 -8.84 1.89 -0.85
CA ILE A 163 -9.98 2.65 -1.36
C ILE A 163 -9.62 4.13 -1.35
N VAL A 164 -9.81 4.79 -2.50
CA VAL A 164 -9.77 6.25 -2.59
C VAL A 164 -11.13 6.80 -2.15
N ASP A 165 -11.13 7.70 -1.18
CA ASP A 165 -12.36 8.22 -0.59
C ASP A 165 -13.20 9.01 -1.58
N ALA A 166 -12.53 9.82 -2.43
CA ALA A 166 -13.19 10.52 -3.53
C ALA A 166 -12.24 10.78 -4.71
N GLU A 167 -12.81 10.84 -5.89
CA GLU A 167 -12.14 11.23 -7.13
C GLU A 167 -12.89 12.38 -7.80
N ILE A 168 -12.14 13.39 -8.20
CA ILE A 168 -12.62 14.46 -9.06
C ILE A 168 -11.72 14.59 -10.29
N VAL A 169 -12.25 15.20 -11.34
CA VAL A 169 -11.46 15.58 -12.51
C VAL A 169 -11.52 17.10 -12.65
N VAL A 170 -10.38 17.73 -12.89
CA VAL A 170 -10.27 19.17 -13.10
C VAL A 170 -9.62 19.46 -14.45
N ASP A 171 -10.01 20.59 -15.05
CA ASP A 171 -9.38 21.11 -16.28
C ASP A 171 -8.02 21.78 -15.99
N ASN A 172 -7.40 22.33 -17.02
CA ASN A 172 -6.13 23.04 -16.93
C ASN A 172 -6.18 24.33 -16.07
N LEU A 173 -7.40 24.83 -15.77
CA LEU A 173 -7.63 25.96 -14.89
C LEU A 173 -8.08 25.54 -13.48
N ASN A 174 -7.94 24.25 -13.15
CA ASN A 174 -8.39 23.62 -11.91
C ASN A 174 -9.91 23.74 -11.66
N ARG A 175 -10.73 23.84 -12.70
CA ARG A 175 -12.19 23.84 -12.59
C ARG A 175 -12.71 22.42 -12.72
N PRO A 176 -13.66 22.00 -11.87
CA PRO A 176 -14.23 20.65 -11.92
C PRO A 176 -14.94 20.40 -13.26
N ILE A 177 -14.68 19.25 -13.85
CA ILE A 177 -15.38 18.75 -15.04
C ILE A 177 -16.12 17.44 -14.71
N PRO A 178 -17.19 17.07 -15.45
CA PRO A 178 -18.01 15.93 -15.12
C PRO A 178 -17.23 14.61 -15.16
N VAL A 179 -17.12 13.91 -14.02
CA VAL A 179 -16.41 12.63 -13.93
C VAL A 179 -17.13 11.48 -14.66
N ILE A 180 -18.44 11.59 -14.90
CA ILE A 180 -19.22 10.57 -15.58
C ILE A 180 -18.69 10.28 -16.99
N GLN A 181 -18.14 11.28 -17.65
CA GLN A 181 -17.60 11.16 -19.00
C GLN A 181 -16.21 10.52 -19.04
N HIS A 182 -15.58 10.34 -17.88
CA HIS A 182 -14.21 9.87 -17.76
C HIS A 182 -14.17 8.66 -16.80
N PRO A 183 -14.19 7.41 -17.29
CA PRO A 183 -14.14 6.22 -16.45
C PRO A 183 -13.00 6.31 -15.43
N SER A 184 -13.27 5.86 -14.21
CA SER A 184 -12.23 5.77 -13.20
C SER A 184 -11.21 4.74 -13.64
N ASN A 185 -9.96 5.13 -13.76
CA ASN A 185 -8.90 4.25 -14.17
C ASN A 185 -7.71 4.43 -13.22
N PHE A 186 -7.91 4.07 -11.94
CA PHE A 186 -6.80 3.92 -10.98
C PHE A 186 -5.94 2.69 -11.28
N ASN A 187 -6.30 1.93 -12.31
CA ASN A 187 -5.38 1.03 -12.99
C ASN A 187 -4.47 1.92 -13.85
N LEU A 188 -3.35 2.26 -13.34
CA LEU A 188 -2.31 3.19 -13.81
C LEU A 188 -1.89 3.10 -15.31
N VAL A 189 -2.61 2.36 -16.12
CA VAL A 189 -2.19 1.97 -17.48
C VAL A 189 -2.71 2.90 -18.58
N ASN A 190 -3.67 3.79 -18.35
CA ASN A 190 -4.16 4.66 -19.41
C ASN A 190 -4.54 6.07 -18.94
N PRO A 191 -3.61 7.05 -19.00
CA PRO A 191 -3.94 8.46 -18.84
C PRO A 191 -4.77 9.03 -20.02
N SER A 192 -4.98 8.27 -21.07
CA SER A 192 -5.49 8.72 -22.38
C SER A 192 -6.99 9.02 -22.45
N SER A 193 -7.75 8.90 -21.37
CA SER A 193 -9.20 9.18 -21.37
C SER A 193 -9.59 10.57 -20.86
N LEU A 194 -8.63 11.40 -20.51
CA LEU A 194 -8.88 12.77 -20.05
C LEU A 194 -8.69 13.78 -21.18
N PRO A 195 -9.48 14.89 -21.20
CA PRO A 195 -9.22 16.02 -22.07
C PRO A 195 -7.81 16.57 -21.88
N ASN A 196 -7.28 17.18 -22.93
CA ASN A 196 -5.91 17.71 -22.91
C ASN A 196 -5.74 18.75 -21.77
N GLY A 197 -4.76 18.51 -20.89
CA GLY A 197 -4.50 19.33 -19.71
C GLY A 197 -5.39 19.04 -18.50
N ALA A 198 -6.36 18.14 -18.59
CA ALA A 198 -7.15 17.72 -17.43
C ALA A 198 -6.36 16.79 -16.51
N LYS A 199 -6.68 16.83 -15.21
CA LYS A 199 -6.02 16.06 -14.16
C LYS A 199 -7.05 15.31 -13.33
N ARG A 200 -6.72 14.08 -12.93
CA ARG A 200 -7.42 13.37 -11.85
C ARG A 200 -6.85 13.80 -10.50
N VAL A 201 -7.74 14.02 -9.57
CA VAL A 201 -7.39 14.30 -8.18
C VAL A 201 -8.01 13.22 -7.32
N ALA A 202 -7.17 12.42 -6.68
CA ALA A 202 -7.57 11.46 -5.66
C ALA A 202 -7.59 12.17 -4.31
N ILE A 203 -8.68 12.03 -3.59
CA ILE A 203 -8.85 12.55 -2.24
C ILE A 203 -8.81 11.36 -1.29
N MET A 204 -7.87 11.39 -0.35
CA MET A 204 -7.73 10.39 0.71
C MET A 204 -7.80 11.11 2.05
N VAL A 205 -8.68 10.65 2.91
CA VAL A 205 -8.93 11.26 4.21
C VAL A 205 -8.11 10.53 5.27
N TRP A 206 -7.13 11.22 5.82
CA TRP A 206 -6.24 10.72 6.86
C TRP A 206 -6.63 11.34 8.20
N ASN A 207 -6.61 10.57 9.26
CA ASN A 207 -6.76 11.08 10.61
C ASN A 207 -5.41 11.04 11.36
N TYR A 208 -5.36 11.59 12.58
CA TYR A 208 -4.12 11.64 13.36
C TYR A 208 -3.53 10.26 13.72
N LYS A 209 -4.35 9.20 13.70
CA LYS A 209 -3.91 7.83 13.98
C LYS A 209 -3.16 7.21 12.81
N ASP A 210 -3.30 7.79 11.63
CA ASP A 210 -2.65 7.31 10.42
C ASP A 210 -1.21 7.85 10.29
N TYR A 211 -0.79 8.69 11.23
CA TYR A 211 0.55 9.29 11.25
C TYR A 211 1.41 8.74 12.38
N THR A 212 2.72 8.69 12.16
CA THR A 212 3.69 8.35 13.20
C THR A 212 3.82 9.51 14.20
N ILE A 213 4.01 9.19 15.48
CA ILE A 213 4.15 10.18 16.54
C ILE A 213 5.42 11.02 16.30
N GLY A 214 5.25 12.35 16.31
CA GLY A 214 6.36 13.30 16.18
C GLY A 214 6.87 13.52 14.75
N SER A 215 6.26 12.89 13.74
CA SER A 215 6.53 13.13 12.34
C SER A 215 5.24 13.37 11.54
N GLN A 216 5.38 13.96 10.35
CA GLN A 216 4.28 14.09 9.40
C GLN A 216 4.28 12.92 8.38
N VAL A 217 4.89 11.81 8.75
CA VAL A 217 4.99 10.61 7.92
C VAL A 217 3.84 9.67 8.25
N LEU A 218 3.15 9.19 7.23
CA LEU A 218 2.12 8.17 7.39
C LEU A 218 2.74 6.89 7.93
N ALA A 219 2.05 6.25 8.86
CA ALA A 219 2.41 4.91 9.29
C ALA A 219 2.23 3.93 8.12
N GLY A 220 3.20 3.04 7.99
CA GLY A 220 3.20 2.02 6.96
C GLY A 220 2.21 0.87 7.24
#